data_0b856a66b660e48b020c612db6c680a1
#
_entry.id   0b856a66b660e48b020c612db6c680a1
#
_cell.length_a   1.000
_cell.length_b   1.000
_cell.length_c   1.000
_cell.angle_alpha   90.00
_cell.angle_beta   90.00
_cell.angle_gamma   90.00
#
_symmetry.space_group_name_H-M   'P 1'
#
loop_
_entity.id
_entity.type
_entity.pdbx_description
1 polymer ?
#
loop_
_entity_poly.entity_id
_entity_poly.type
_entity_poly.pdbx_seq_one_letter_code
_entity_poly.pdbx_strand_id
1 'polypeptide(L)'
;MVSIPISFFVVKVHSRCNLDCDYCYEYNLGNTGWKTKPKAMTMEVFRLLCERIQEHCLAHEVSEPFISFHGGEPLLRSPEFFDESMKLAREMIPDIRFGMQTNATLLKHEHVKVFLKHGLKAGVSIDGPKEINDEHRFDLKGVGSHDRIMKGLNYLRQEKNRKAWGGLLTVINLETDPISQIDYLTSLEPPGCDLLEPDGNWEVLPPGKKSPNSIEMGQWLIKAFDHWFDKKSEIQLRRFDEIIEHILGGSGSTEYFGVEPVNLVTIATDGAYEAVDQIKGAFDGAEVLGLNIEKHSLDEVIRHPKIQQRMIGLNALSEKCLDCRHRLTCGGGYFPHRYSKENGFKNPSVYCEDYLMLFDHITSRLKEELN
;
A
#
# COMPACT_ATOMS: atom_id res chain seq x y z
N MET A 1 -9.73 24.23 -6.18
CA MET A 1 -9.72 22.89 -5.54
C MET A 1 -9.91 21.89 -6.65
N VAL A 2 -9.02 20.92 -6.76
CA VAL A 2 -9.21 19.77 -7.65
C VAL A 2 -10.18 18.83 -6.93
N SER A 3 -11.28 18.47 -7.58
CA SER A 3 -12.28 17.56 -7.00
C SER A 3 -12.32 16.31 -7.88
N ILE A 4 -11.51 15.32 -7.50
CA ILE A 4 -11.63 13.98 -8.06
C ILE A 4 -12.38 13.13 -7.03
N PRO A 5 -13.41 12.39 -7.44
CA PRO A 5 -14.16 11.56 -6.51
C PRO A 5 -13.29 10.44 -5.94
N ILE A 6 -13.51 10.12 -4.68
CA ILE A 6 -12.85 8.97 -4.03
C ILE A 6 -13.48 7.69 -4.57
N SER A 7 -12.65 6.79 -5.05
CA SER A 7 -13.09 5.47 -5.54
C SER A 7 -12.41 4.30 -4.84
N PHE A 8 -11.38 4.57 -4.02
CA PHE A 8 -10.64 3.56 -3.29
C PHE A 8 -10.75 3.79 -1.77
N PHE A 9 -11.27 2.79 -1.06
CA PHE A 9 -11.55 2.85 0.37
C PHE A 9 -10.71 1.80 1.10
N VAL A 10 -9.70 2.23 1.85
CA VAL A 10 -8.96 1.36 2.77
C VAL A 10 -9.75 1.23 4.06
N VAL A 11 -10.32 0.07 4.34
CA VAL A 11 -11.23 -0.14 5.47
C VAL A 11 -10.55 -0.97 6.56
N LYS A 12 -10.20 -0.33 7.67
CA LYS A 12 -9.60 -1.00 8.82
C LYS A 12 -10.67 -1.73 9.62
N VAL A 13 -10.79 -3.03 9.37
CA VAL A 13 -11.79 -3.87 10.07
C VAL A 13 -11.34 -4.35 11.44
N HIS A 14 -10.02 -4.27 11.72
CA HIS A 14 -9.45 -4.58 13.02
C HIS A 14 -8.22 -3.71 13.31
N SER A 15 -8.18 -3.05 14.47
CA SER A 15 -7.11 -2.11 14.84
C SER A 15 -5.95 -2.74 15.61
N ARG A 16 -5.87 -4.06 15.66
CA ARG A 16 -4.76 -4.80 16.28
C ARG A 16 -4.19 -5.79 15.28
N CYS A 17 -2.92 -6.15 15.46
CA CYS A 17 -2.25 -7.20 14.69
C CYS A 17 -1.83 -8.35 15.61
N ASN A 18 -1.64 -9.51 15.05
CA ASN A 18 -1.06 -10.67 15.70
C ASN A 18 0.44 -10.83 15.43
N LEU A 19 1.03 -9.92 14.63
CA LEU A 19 2.46 -9.75 14.43
C LEU A 19 2.92 -8.40 15.03
N ASP A 20 4.24 -8.29 15.25
CA ASP A 20 4.93 -7.11 15.77
C ASP A 20 6.15 -6.81 14.90
N CYS A 21 5.92 -6.63 13.58
CA CYS A 21 6.99 -6.31 12.63
C CYS A 21 7.66 -5.00 13.02
N ASP A 22 8.99 -4.97 13.17
CA ASP A 22 9.75 -3.84 13.70
C ASP A 22 9.66 -2.56 12.83
N TYR A 23 9.46 -2.70 11.52
CA TYR A 23 9.27 -1.59 10.58
C TYR A 23 7.81 -1.14 10.42
N CYS A 24 6.86 -1.68 11.20
CA CYS A 24 5.43 -1.42 10.99
C CYS A 24 5.06 0.02 11.25
N TYR A 25 4.61 0.75 10.21
CA TYR A 25 4.16 2.14 10.31
C TYR A 25 2.97 2.33 11.25
N GLU A 26 2.12 1.32 11.40
CA GLU A 26 0.92 1.37 12.27
C GLU A 26 1.29 1.32 13.75
N TYR A 27 2.34 0.56 14.12
CA TYR A 27 2.63 0.26 15.54
C TYR A 27 4.01 0.73 16.01
N ASN A 28 5.03 0.72 15.16
CA ASN A 28 6.42 0.83 15.59
C ASN A 28 7.14 2.09 15.09
N LEU A 29 6.48 2.93 14.25
CA LEU A 29 7.03 4.23 13.82
C LEU A 29 6.44 5.44 14.57
N GLY A 30 6.02 5.25 15.83
CA GLY A 30 5.66 6.34 16.73
C GLY A 30 4.18 6.71 16.76
N ASN A 31 3.33 6.18 15.87
CA ASN A 31 1.89 6.42 15.94
C ASN A 31 1.24 5.71 17.13
N THR A 32 0.40 6.40 17.88
CA THR A 32 -0.30 5.88 19.06
C THR A 32 -1.82 5.85 18.90
N GLY A 33 -2.36 6.42 17.82
CA GLY A 33 -3.80 6.58 17.58
C GLY A 33 -4.59 5.26 17.65
N TRP A 34 -3.99 4.16 17.20
CA TRP A 34 -4.59 2.83 17.24
C TRP A 34 -4.97 2.35 18.67
N LYS A 35 -4.30 2.86 19.71
CA LYS A 35 -4.53 2.44 21.12
C LYS A 35 -5.92 2.80 21.61
N THR A 36 -6.47 3.92 21.13
CA THR A 36 -7.78 4.44 21.51
C THR A 36 -8.93 3.92 20.65
N LYS A 37 -8.62 3.30 19.48
CA LYS A 37 -9.62 2.77 18.58
C LYS A 37 -10.24 1.46 19.09
N PRO A 38 -11.55 1.21 18.84
CA PRO A 38 -12.16 -0.11 19.01
C PRO A 38 -11.32 -1.20 18.33
N LYS A 39 -11.21 -2.37 18.95
CA LYS A 39 -10.42 -3.47 18.36
C LYS A 39 -10.95 -3.91 17.01
N ALA A 40 -12.26 -3.91 16.84
CA ALA A 40 -12.94 -4.41 15.66
C ALA A 40 -14.04 -3.44 15.20
N MET A 41 -14.16 -3.25 13.89
CA MET A 41 -15.27 -2.54 13.29
C MET A 41 -16.57 -3.34 13.47
N THR A 42 -17.65 -2.68 13.88
CA THR A 42 -18.98 -3.31 13.96
C THR A 42 -19.66 -3.33 12.59
N MET A 43 -20.63 -4.24 12.42
CA MET A 43 -21.44 -4.25 11.18
C MET A 43 -22.28 -2.96 11.02
N GLU A 44 -22.63 -2.30 12.12
CA GLU A 44 -23.32 -1.00 12.09
C GLU A 44 -22.43 0.09 11.48
N VAL A 45 -21.17 0.20 11.94
CA VAL A 45 -20.17 1.12 11.37
C VAL A 45 -19.92 0.79 9.89
N PHE A 46 -19.80 -0.49 9.54
CA PHE A 46 -19.59 -0.91 8.16
C PHE A 46 -20.80 -0.57 7.26
N ARG A 47 -22.04 -0.73 7.77
CA ARG A 47 -23.26 -0.37 7.04
C ARG A 47 -23.30 1.14 6.77
N LEU A 48 -23.04 1.95 7.78
CA LEU A 48 -23.00 3.41 7.63
C LEU A 48 -21.92 3.85 6.64
N LEU A 49 -20.76 3.17 6.63
CA LEU A 49 -19.74 3.39 5.60
C LEU A 49 -20.28 3.09 4.19
N CYS A 50 -20.98 1.99 4.00
CA CYS A 50 -21.60 1.66 2.70
C CYS A 50 -22.62 2.71 2.27
N GLU A 51 -23.41 3.28 3.20
CA GLU A 51 -24.30 4.41 2.92
C GLU A 51 -23.52 5.63 2.39
N ARG A 52 -22.41 6.00 3.03
CA ARG A 52 -21.56 7.12 2.58
C ARG A 52 -20.91 6.87 1.22
N ILE A 53 -20.46 5.64 0.97
CA ILE A 53 -19.91 5.27 -0.35
C ILE A 53 -21.00 5.34 -1.41
N GLN A 54 -22.19 4.81 -1.15
CA GLN A 54 -23.31 4.85 -2.07
C GLN A 54 -23.72 6.30 -2.42
N GLU A 55 -23.91 7.15 -1.41
CA GLU A 55 -24.22 8.58 -1.58
C GLU A 55 -23.17 9.25 -2.51
N HIS A 56 -21.90 9.00 -2.25
CA HIS A 56 -20.79 9.58 -3.01
C HIS A 56 -20.74 9.05 -4.45
N CYS A 57 -20.86 7.74 -4.64
CA CYS A 57 -20.84 7.12 -5.96
C CYS A 57 -22.00 7.62 -6.84
N LEU A 58 -23.18 7.78 -6.27
CA LEU A 58 -24.33 8.33 -6.98
C LEU A 58 -24.14 9.80 -7.36
N ALA A 59 -23.57 10.61 -6.47
CA ALA A 59 -23.34 12.03 -6.70
C ALA A 59 -22.24 12.33 -7.75
N HIS A 60 -21.27 11.43 -7.89
CA HIS A 60 -20.07 11.63 -8.71
C HIS A 60 -19.91 10.61 -9.84
N GLU A 61 -20.91 9.78 -10.10
CA GLU A 61 -20.90 8.75 -11.16
C GLU A 61 -19.70 7.79 -11.06
N VAL A 62 -19.29 7.41 -9.83
CA VAL A 62 -18.22 6.43 -9.61
C VAL A 62 -18.76 5.03 -9.92
N SER A 63 -18.28 4.42 -10.99
CA SER A 63 -18.83 3.17 -11.52
C SER A 63 -18.36 1.91 -10.77
N GLU A 64 -17.11 1.84 -10.33
CA GLU A 64 -16.52 0.64 -9.71
C GLU A 64 -15.72 0.99 -8.45
N PRO A 65 -16.41 1.39 -7.35
CA PRO A 65 -15.69 1.68 -6.11
C PRO A 65 -15.04 0.41 -5.55
N PHE A 66 -13.90 0.60 -4.89
CA PHE A 66 -13.09 -0.50 -4.39
C PHE A 66 -12.91 -0.40 -2.87
N ILE A 67 -13.30 -1.44 -2.15
CA ILE A 67 -12.97 -1.61 -0.73
C ILE A 67 -11.79 -2.56 -0.59
N SER A 68 -10.69 -2.06 0.02
CA SER A 68 -9.59 -2.88 0.49
C SER A 68 -9.73 -3.13 1.99
N PHE A 69 -10.05 -4.33 2.39
CA PHE A 69 -10.03 -4.71 3.80
C PHE A 69 -8.61 -4.70 4.34
N HIS A 70 -8.41 -3.94 5.39
CA HIS A 70 -7.13 -3.66 6.00
C HIS A 70 -7.25 -3.60 7.54
N GLY A 71 -6.22 -3.11 8.19
CA GLY A 71 -6.18 -2.90 9.63
C GLY A 71 -4.79 -3.18 10.16
N GLY A 72 -4.67 -3.66 11.39
CA GLY A 72 -3.45 -4.33 11.81
C GLY A 72 -3.34 -5.69 11.11
N GLU A 73 -4.31 -6.54 11.39
CA GLU A 73 -4.49 -7.78 10.62
C GLU A 73 -5.99 -8.02 10.42
N PRO A 74 -6.50 -7.96 9.19
CA PRO A 74 -7.93 -8.12 8.93
C PRO A 74 -8.44 -9.53 9.25
N LEU A 75 -7.63 -10.59 9.13
CA LEU A 75 -8.03 -11.96 9.42
C LEU A 75 -8.18 -12.27 10.92
N LEU A 76 -8.01 -11.28 11.80
CA LEU A 76 -8.55 -11.31 13.16
C LEU A 76 -10.09 -11.25 13.20
N ARG A 77 -10.71 -10.88 12.07
CA ARG A 77 -12.16 -11.03 11.83
C ARG A 77 -12.46 -12.43 11.28
N SER A 78 -13.65 -12.92 11.59
CA SER A 78 -14.09 -14.25 11.12
C SER A 78 -14.50 -14.23 9.63
N PRO A 79 -14.53 -15.41 8.96
CA PRO A 79 -15.04 -15.51 7.58
C PRO A 79 -16.47 -14.99 7.43
N GLU A 80 -17.32 -15.22 8.45
CA GLU A 80 -18.73 -14.77 8.44
C GLU A 80 -18.82 -13.24 8.38
N PHE A 81 -17.96 -12.52 9.10
CA PHE A 81 -17.91 -11.07 9.03
C PHE A 81 -17.66 -10.59 7.60
N PHE A 82 -16.71 -11.19 6.90
CA PHE A 82 -16.42 -10.82 5.51
C PHE A 82 -17.56 -11.19 4.56
N ASP A 83 -18.19 -12.35 4.77
CA ASP A 83 -19.35 -12.78 3.96
C ASP A 83 -20.53 -11.79 4.10
N GLU A 84 -20.86 -11.43 5.33
CA GLU A 84 -21.93 -10.48 5.65
C GLU A 84 -21.59 -9.07 5.13
N SER A 85 -20.37 -8.60 5.34
CA SER A 85 -19.91 -7.27 4.91
C SER A 85 -19.98 -7.12 3.39
N MET A 86 -19.43 -8.07 2.65
CA MET A 86 -19.40 -8.01 1.18
C MET A 86 -20.79 -8.19 0.57
N LYS A 87 -21.63 -9.02 1.19
CA LYS A 87 -23.05 -9.15 0.80
C LYS A 87 -23.78 -7.82 0.96
N LEU A 88 -23.68 -7.22 2.14
CA LEU A 88 -24.31 -5.92 2.44
C LEU A 88 -23.83 -4.82 1.49
N ALA A 89 -22.51 -4.70 1.29
CA ALA A 89 -21.96 -3.69 0.40
C ALA A 89 -22.46 -3.85 -1.03
N ARG A 90 -22.56 -5.08 -1.55
CA ARG A 90 -23.04 -5.34 -2.91
C ARG A 90 -24.55 -5.14 -3.09
N GLU A 91 -25.35 -5.36 -2.04
CA GLU A 91 -26.77 -5.03 -2.04
C GLU A 91 -27.00 -3.51 -2.20
N MET A 92 -26.10 -2.68 -1.64
CA MET A 92 -26.21 -1.23 -1.70
C MET A 92 -25.50 -0.64 -2.94
N ILE A 93 -24.38 -1.24 -3.34
CA ILE A 93 -23.48 -0.76 -4.40
C ILE A 93 -23.14 -1.96 -5.29
N PRO A 94 -23.95 -2.27 -6.33
CA PRO A 94 -23.86 -3.53 -7.09
C PRO A 94 -22.48 -3.80 -7.70
N ASP A 95 -21.79 -2.76 -8.21
CA ASP A 95 -20.53 -2.88 -8.92
C ASP A 95 -19.28 -2.73 -8.01
N ILE A 96 -19.48 -2.74 -6.68
CA ILE A 96 -18.37 -2.62 -5.73
C ILE A 96 -17.43 -3.83 -5.81
N ARG A 97 -16.14 -3.54 -5.80
CA ARG A 97 -15.07 -4.54 -5.82
C ARG A 97 -14.35 -4.63 -4.48
N PHE A 98 -13.74 -5.79 -4.23
CA PHE A 98 -13.10 -6.08 -2.95
C PHE A 98 -11.68 -6.58 -3.10
N GLY A 99 -10.81 -6.10 -2.23
CA GLY A 99 -9.47 -6.60 -1.98
C GLY A 99 -9.18 -6.71 -0.49
N MET A 100 -8.04 -7.25 -0.17
CA MET A 100 -7.53 -7.35 1.20
C MET A 100 -6.01 -7.34 1.18
N GLN A 101 -5.39 -6.71 2.18
CA GLN A 101 -3.98 -6.92 2.49
C GLN A 101 -3.85 -7.63 3.83
N THR A 102 -3.12 -8.74 3.87
CA THR A 102 -2.99 -9.59 5.06
C THR A 102 -1.58 -10.18 5.21
N ASN A 103 -1.18 -10.46 6.45
CA ASN A 103 0.00 -11.26 6.72
C ASN A 103 -0.25 -12.78 6.53
N ALA A 104 -1.46 -13.19 6.17
CA ALA A 104 -1.91 -14.55 5.90
C ALA A 104 -1.67 -15.59 7.01
N THR A 105 -1.10 -15.25 8.17
CA THR A 105 -0.81 -16.22 9.24
C THR A 105 -2.06 -16.87 9.83
N LEU A 106 -3.22 -16.20 9.69
CA LEU A 106 -4.53 -16.65 10.16
C LEU A 106 -5.43 -17.14 9.02
N LEU A 107 -4.93 -17.15 7.78
CA LEU A 107 -5.73 -17.55 6.62
C LEU A 107 -6.12 -19.02 6.72
N LYS A 108 -7.41 -19.30 6.52
CA LYS A 108 -8.02 -20.64 6.55
C LYS A 108 -8.80 -20.89 5.27
N HIS A 109 -9.11 -22.15 5.04
CA HIS A 109 -9.92 -22.56 3.89
C HIS A 109 -11.30 -21.86 3.83
N GLU A 110 -11.91 -21.62 4.99
CA GLU A 110 -13.21 -20.93 5.10
C GLU A 110 -13.13 -19.50 4.57
N HIS A 111 -12.03 -18.78 4.88
CA HIS A 111 -11.80 -17.44 4.32
C HIS A 111 -11.70 -17.47 2.80
N VAL A 112 -10.93 -18.41 2.25
CA VAL A 112 -10.74 -18.54 0.79
C VAL A 112 -12.06 -18.84 0.07
N LYS A 113 -12.93 -19.66 0.66
CA LYS A 113 -14.28 -19.89 0.12
C LYS A 113 -15.10 -18.61 0.02
N VAL A 114 -15.05 -17.77 1.06
CA VAL A 114 -15.73 -16.47 1.09
C VAL A 114 -15.12 -15.52 0.05
N PHE A 115 -13.80 -15.48 -0.07
CA PHE A 115 -13.11 -14.66 -1.06
C PHE A 115 -13.53 -15.03 -2.50
N LEU A 116 -13.54 -16.32 -2.82
CA LEU A 116 -13.99 -16.81 -4.13
C LEU A 116 -15.46 -16.47 -4.39
N LYS A 117 -16.33 -16.62 -3.38
CA LYS A 117 -17.76 -16.31 -3.49
C LYS A 117 -18.01 -14.85 -3.87
N HIS A 118 -17.22 -13.93 -3.33
CA HIS A 118 -17.38 -12.48 -3.52
C HIS A 118 -16.38 -11.86 -4.49
N GLY A 119 -15.48 -12.63 -5.09
CA GLY A 119 -14.45 -12.14 -6.00
C GLY A 119 -13.38 -11.26 -5.32
N LEU A 120 -13.18 -11.42 -4.00
CA LEU A 120 -12.11 -10.73 -3.27
C LEU A 120 -10.76 -11.32 -3.64
N LYS A 121 -9.77 -10.44 -3.86
CA LYS A 121 -8.37 -10.81 -4.05
C LYS A 121 -7.55 -10.40 -2.83
N ALA A 122 -6.85 -11.37 -2.21
CA ALA A 122 -6.00 -11.14 -1.05
C ALA A 122 -4.54 -10.98 -1.47
N GLY A 123 -3.95 -9.81 -1.22
CA GLY A 123 -2.51 -9.58 -1.23
C GLY A 123 -1.88 -10.13 0.05
N VAL A 124 -0.74 -10.80 -0.06
CA VAL A 124 -0.05 -11.41 1.08
C VAL A 124 1.29 -10.75 1.30
N SER A 125 1.53 -10.32 2.54
CA SER A 125 2.82 -9.75 2.94
C SER A 125 3.81 -10.83 3.32
N ILE A 126 4.95 -10.91 2.59
CA ILE A 126 6.08 -11.79 2.87
C ILE A 126 7.36 -11.13 2.36
N ASP A 127 8.42 -11.10 3.18
CA ASP A 127 9.62 -10.32 2.85
C ASP A 127 10.77 -11.17 2.29
N GLY A 128 10.55 -12.44 2.02
CA GLY A 128 11.55 -13.31 1.43
C GLY A 128 11.61 -14.71 2.06
N PRO A 129 12.74 -15.40 1.89
CA PRO A 129 13.00 -16.68 2.56
C PRO A 129 12.86 -16.55 4.07
N LYS A 130 12.77 -17.69 4.75
CA LYS A 130 12.45 -17.77 6.19
C LYS A 130 13.39 -16.89 7.04
N GLU A 131 14.66 -16.96 6.78
CA GLU A 131 15.70 -16.24 7.54
C GLU A 131 15.49 -14.72 7.42
N ILE A 132 15.20 -14.24 6.21
CA ILE A 132 14.97 -12.81 5.92
C ILE A 132 13.62 -12.36 6.48
N ASN A 133 12.57 -13.12 6.21
CA ASN A 133 11.23 -12.77 6.68
C ASN A 133 11.16 -12.72 8.22
N ASP A 134 11.75 -13.72 8.89
CA ASP A 134 11.61 -13.90 10.34
C ASP A 134 12.50 -12.92 11.13
N GLU A 135 13.45 -12.25 10.49
CA GLU A 135 14.26 -11.18 11.07
C GLU A 135 13.39 -9.97 11.47
N HIS A 136 12.44 -9.60 10.63
CA HIS A 136 11.63 -8.40 10.80
C HIS A 136 10.13 -8.68 11.03
N ARG A 137 9.63 -9.84 10.60
CA ARG A 137 8.21 -10.22 10.72
C ARG A 137 8.03 -11.32 11.75
N PHE A 138 7.91 -10.94 12.99
CA PHE A 138 7.72 -11.84 14.14
C PHE A 138 6.42 -11.52 14.88
N ASP A 139 5.98 -12.41 15.72
CA ASP A 139 4.81 -12.19 16.57
C ASP A 139 5.19 -11.50 17.90
N LEU A 140 4.17 -11.17 18.71
CA LEU A 140 4.32 -10.52 20.02
C LEU A 140 5.22 -11.28 21.02
N LYS A 141 5.66 -12.51 20.69
CA LYS A 141 6.59 -13.32 21.47
C LYS A 141 7.98 -13.42 20.85
N GLY A 142 8.21 -12.69 19.74
CA GLY A 142 9.46 -12.74 18.97
C GLY A 142 9.62 -13.98 18.10
N VAL A 143 8.53 -14.75 17.87
CA VAL A 143 8.60 -15.95 17.00
C VAL A 143 8.33 -15.54 15.56
N GLY A 144 9.25 -15.93 14.66
CA GLY A 144 9.12 -15.66 13.23
C GLY A 144 7.81 -16.15 12.62
N SER A 145 7.39 -15.49 11.57
CA SER A 145 6.05 -15.69 10.98
C SER A 145 6.03 -16.50 9.69
N HIS A 146 7.19 -16.71 9.04
CA HIS A 146 7.29 -17.27 7.69
C HIS A 146 6.53 -18.60 7.51
N ASP A 147 6.72 -19.58 8.39
CA ASP A 147 6.07 -20.90 8.25
C ASP A 147 4.53 -20.78 8.33
N ARG A 148 4.03 -19.84 9.15
CA ARG A 148 2.59 -19.55 9.26
C ARG A 148 2.06 -18.81 8.02
N ILE A 149 2.83 -17.86 7.47
CA ILE A 149 2.52 -17.18 6.22
C ILE A 149 2.43 -18.21 5.09
N MET A 150 3.45 -19.07 4.94
CA MET A 150 3.49 -20.09 3.89
C MET A 150 2.33 -21.09 4.01
N LYS A 151 1.92 -21.45 5.23
CA LYS A 151 0.73 -22.28 5.43
C LYS A 151 -0.53 -21.60 4.88
N GLY A 152 -0.72 -20.31 5.14
CA GLY A 152 -1.84 -19.53 4.59
C GLY A 152 -1.74 -19.38 3.08
N LEU A 153 -0.57 -19.00 2.58
CA LEU A 153 -0.30 -18.80 1.15
C LEU A 153 -0.56 -20.09 0.33
N ASN A 154 -0.24 -21.25 0.87
CA ASN A 154 -0.50 -22.53 0.23
C ASN A 154 -1.99 -22.82 -0.02
N TYR A 155 -2.92 -22.18 0.69
CA TYR A 155 -4.35 -22.25 0.32
C TYR A 155 -4.62 -21.46 -0.95
N LEU A 156 -4.03 -20.26 -1.12
CA LEU A 156 -4.23 -19.38 -2.29
C LEU A 156 -3.53 -19.95 -3.54
N ARG A 157 -2.38 -20.60 -3.36
CA ARG A 157 -1.60 -21.21 -4.46
C ARG A 157 -2.29 -22.40 -5.13
N GLN A 158 -3.26 -23.05 -4.47
CA GLN A 158 -4.02 -24.13 -5.11
C GLN A 158 -4.74 -23.60 -6.35
N GLU A 159 -4.65 -24.30 -7.47
CA GLU A 159 -5.23 -23.90 -8.76
C GLU A 159 -6.68 -23.43 -8.66
N LYS A 160 -7.53 -24.18 -7.96
CA LYS A 160 -8.94 -23.82 -7.73
C LYS A 160 -9.15 -22.53 -6.92
N ASN A 161 -8.13 -22.06 -6.22
CA ASN A 161 -8.18 -20.91 -5.32
C ASN A 161 -7.42 -19.67 -5.88
N ARG A 162 -6.65 -19.82 -6.96
CA ARG A 162 -5.79 -18.74 -7.50
C ARG A 162 -6.52 -17.43 -7.80
N LYS A 163 -7.80 -17.49 -8.14
CA LYS A 163 -8.63 -16.30 -8.36
C LYS A 163 -8.80 -15.42 -7.12
N ALA A 164 -8.62 -16.01 -5.91
CA ALA A 164 -8.66 -15.27 -4.64
C ALA A 164 -7.28 -14.69 -4.23
N TRP A 165 -6.22 -14.94 -5.00
CA TRP A 165 -4.89 -14.43 -4.72
C TRP A 165 -4.62 -13.13 -5.49
N GLY A 166 -4.31 -12.05 -4.77
CA GLY A 166 -4.03 -10.72 -5.33
C GLY A 166 -2.55 -10.47 -5.63
N GLY A 167 -1.65 -11.28 -5.08
CA GLY A 167 -0.20 -11.10 -5.24
C GLY A 167 0.55 -11.07 -3.91
N LEU A 168 1.81 -10.65 -3.99
CA LEU A 168 2.70 -10.50 -2.83
C LEU A 168 3.06 -9.03 -2.62
N LEU A 169 3.22 -8.64 -1.36
CA LEU A 169 3.89 -7.40 -0.96
C LEU A 169 5.13 -7.75 -0.14
N THR A 170 6.24 -7.12 -0.48
CA THR A 170 7.54 -7.35 0.15
C THR A 170 8.16 -6.02 0.55
N VAL A 171 8.56 -5.85 1.80
CA VAL A 171 9.42 -4.74 2.21
C VAL A 171 10.88 -5.14 1.93
N ILE A 172 11.59 -4.26 1.22
CA ILE A 172 12.99 -4.48 0.83
C ILE A 172 13.87 -4.41 2.08
N ASN A 173 14.68 -5.45 2.29
CA ASN A 173 15.79 -5.42 3.23
C ASN A 173 17.10 -5.25 2.44
N LEU A 174 17.81 -4.13 2.64
CA LEU A 174 19.06 -3.81 1.94
C LEU A 174 20.23 -4.77 2.25
N GLU A 175 20.12 -5.57 3.30
CA GLU A 175 21.10 -6.60 3.64
C GLU A 175 20.93 -7.87 2.80
N THR A 176 19.84 -7.98 2.01
CA THR A 176 19.59 -9.11 1.13
C THR A 176 20.17 -8.91 -0.27
N ASP A 177 20.57 -10.02 -0.89
CA ASP A 177 20.93 -9.99 -2.31
C ASP A 177 19.66 -9.82 -3.17
N PRO A 178 19.54 -8.76 -3.99
CA PRO A 178 18.34 -8.49 -4.79
C PRO A 178 17.99 -9.61 -5.77
N ILE A 179 18.97 -10.29 -6.32
CA ILE A 179 18.77 -11.40 -7.28
C ILE A 179 18.10 -12.57 -6.56
N SER A 180 18.65 -12.98 -5.42
CA SER A 180 18.08 -14.06 -4.61
C SER A 180 16.67 -13.73 -4.11
N GLN A 181 16.42 -12.47 -3.77
CA GLN A 181 15.09 -12.00 -3.37
C GLN A 181 14.08 -12.15 -4.50
N ILE A 182 14.39 -11.67 -5.70
CA ILE A 182 13.51 -11.78 -6.87
C ILE A 182 13.29 -13.24 -7.25
N ASP A 183 14.33 -14.08 -7.24
CA ASP A 183 14.21 -15.51 -7.55
C ASP A 183 13.31 -16.22 -6.54
N TYR A 184 13.43 -15.91 -5.24
CA TYR A 184 12.54 -16.47 -4.23
C TYR A 184 11.08 -16.07 -4.48
N LEU A 185 10.80 -14.78 -4.66
CA LEU A 185 9.43 -14.30 -4.90
C LEU A 185 8.83 -14.92 -6.17
N THR A 186 9.64 -15.04 -7.24
CA THR A 186 9.24 -15.70 -8.48
C THR A 186 8.92 -17.18 -8.27
N SER A 187 9.69 -17.88 -7.44
CA SER A 187 9.49 -19.31 -7.14
C SER A 187 8.14 -19.61 -6.45
N LEU A 188 7.53 -18.59 -5.85
CA LEU A 188 6.20 -18.70 -5.26
C LEU A 188 5.08 -18.62 -6.31
N GLU A 189 5.39 -18.24 -7.56
CA GLU A 189 4.47 -18.11 -8.68
C GLU A 189 3.28 -17.17 -8.41
N PRO A 190 3.49 -15.96 -7.85
CA PRO A 190 2.40 -15.03 -7.58
C PRO A 190 1.79 -14.49 -8.88
N PRO A 191 0.52 -14.05 -8.86
CA PRO A 191 -0.05 -13.29 -9.97
C PRO A 191 0.64 -11.94 -10.21
N GLY A 192 1.33 -11.41 -9.21
CA GLY A 192 2.16 -10.23 -9.23
C GLY A 192 2.80 -9.99 -7.88
N CYS A 193 3.82 -9.14 -7.85
CA CYS A 193 4.51 -8.75 -6.61
C CYS A 193 4.78 -7.25 -6.61
N ASP A 194 4.82 -6.66 -5.42
CA ASP A 194 5.29 -5.30 -5.23
C ASP A 194 6.44 -5.23 -4.24
N LEU A 195 7.42 -4.40 -4.57
CA LEU A 195 8.60 -4.13 -3.76
C LEU A 195 8.42 -2.78 -3.09
N LEU A 196 8.37 -2.76 -1.75
CA LEU A 196 8.17 -1.56 -0.97
C LEU A 196 9.50 -1.15 -0.31
N GLU A 197 9.87 0.11 -0.45
CA GLU A 197 10.94 0.66 0.35
C GLU A 197 10.49 0.76 1.81
N PRO A 198 11.40 0.52 2.79
CA PRO A 198 11.10 0.77 4.20
C PRO A 198 10.64 2.21 4.44
N ASP A 199 9.64 2.38 5.31
CA ASP A 199 9.17 3.69 5.69
C ASP A 199 10.22 4.49 6.46
N GLY A 200 10.24 5.79 6.22
CA GLY A 200 11.09 6.78 6.84
C GLY A 200 10.93 8.12 6.16
N ASN A 201 11.58 9.15 6.67
CA ASN A 201 11.46 10.51 6.16
C ASN A 201 12.71 11.34 6.51
N TRP A 202 12.67 12.65 6.36
CA TRP A 202 13.81 13.53 6.64
C TRP A 202 14.14 13.66 8.13
N GLU A 203 13.20 13.33 9.05
CA GLU A 203 13.41 13.35 10.49
C GLU A 203 13.98 12.02 11.01
N VAL A 204 13.52 10.92 10.41
CA VAL A 204 13.95 9.56 10.76
C VAL A 204 14.23 8.82 9.46
N LEU A 205 15.50 8.59 9.19
CA LEU A 205 15.91 7.89 7.97
C LEU A 205 15.38 6.46 7.94
N PRO A 206 14.97 5.97 6.75
CA PRO A 206 14.58 4.58 6.59
C PRO A 206 15.69 3.60 7.00
N PRO A 207 15.35 2.40 7.49
CA PRO A 207 16.32 1.34 7.74
C PRO A 207 17.27 1.11 6.56
N GLY A 208 18.55 0.95 6.83
CA GLY A 208 19.60 0.73 5.83
C GLY A 208 20.08 1.98 5.09
N LYS A 209 19.39 3.12 5.17
CA LYS A 209 19.80 4.38 4.54
C LYS A 209 20.74 5.17 5.45
N LYS A 210 21.99 5.41 5.01
CA LYS A 210 23.05 6.05 5.82
C LYS A 210 22.95 7.57 5.87
N SER A 211 22.42 8.18 4.82
CA SER A 211 22.17 9.62 4.71
C SER A 211 21.11 9.89 3.66
N PRO A 212 20.49 11.10 3.63
CA PRO A 212 19.54 11.46 2.57
C PRO A 212 20.15 11.41 1.15
N ASN A 213 21.48 11.54 1.04
CA ASN A 213 22.19 11.52 -0.26
C ASN A 213 22.79 10.14 -0.58
N SER A 214 22.63 9.16 0.27
CA SER A 214 23.10 7.80 0.00
C SER A 214 22.19 7.09 -0.99
N ILE A 215 22.71 6.10 -1.73
CA ILE A 215 22.09 5.49 -2.90
C ILE A 215 21.99 3.96 -2.82
N GLU A 216 22.04 3.41 -1.61
CA GLU A 216 22.02 1.96 -1.39
C GLU A 216 20.74 1.32 -1.94
N MET A 217 19.59 1.98 -1.73
CA MET A 217 18.30 1.50 -2.24
C MET A 217 18.27 1.53 -3.78
N GLY A 218 18.76 2.61 -4.39
CA GLY A 218 18.84 2.72 -5.85
C GLY A 218 19.74 1.64 -6.46
N GLN A 219 20.86 1.35 -5.83
CA GLN A 219 21.77 0.28 -6.26
C GLN A 219 21.12 -1.11 -6.14
N TRP A 220 20.38 -1.34 -5.06
CA TRP A 220 19.64 -2.58 -4.85
C TRP A 220 18.53 -2.75 -5.92
N LEU A 221 17.73 -1.70 -6.12
CA LEU A 221 16.63 -1.71 -7.10
C LEU A 221 17.12 -1.88 -8.54
N ILE A 222 18.27 -1.28 -8.91
CA ILE A 222 18.84 -1.45 -10.25
C ILE A 222 19.22 -2.92 -10.49
N LYS A 223 19.90 -3.57 -9.53
CA LYS A 223 20.23 -4.99 -9.66
C LYS A 223 18.99 -5.88 -9.75
N ALA A 224 17.97 -5.58 -8.97
CA ALA A 224 16.68 -6.28 -9.01
C ALA A 224 15.97 -6.08 -10.37
N PHE A 225 15.98 -4.83 -10.88
CA PHE A 225 15.39 -4.49 -12.17
C PHE A 225 16.10 -5.23 -13.31
N ASP A 226 17.42 -5.14 -13.41
CA ASP A 226 18.18 -5.80 -14.48
C ASP A 226 17.94 -7.31 -14.48
N HIS A 227 17.96 -7.94 -13.30
CA HIS A 227 17.71 -9.38 -13.22
C HIS A 227 16.29 -9.76 -13.66
N TRP A 228 15.27 -9.01 -13.24
CA TRP A 228 13.89 -9.23 -13.63
C TRP A 228 13.67 -8.96 -15.12
N PHE A 229 14.21 -7.85 -15.63
CA PHE A 229 14.06 -7.40 -17.00
C PHE A 229 14.74 -8.34 -18.00
N ASP A 230 15.99 -8.74 -17.74
CA ASP A 230 16.77 -9.62 -18.61
C ASP A 230 16.22 -11.05 -18.64
N LYS A 231 15.69 -11.55 -17.54
CA LYS A 231 15.03 -12.87 -17.49
C LYS A 231 13.70 -12.92 -18.23
N LYS A 232 13.16 -11.76 -18.65
CA LYS A 232 11.78 -11.65 -19.16
C LYS A 232 10.80 -12.40 -18.28
N SER A 233 10.91 -12.13 -16.96
CA SER A 233 10.16 -12.84 -15.93
C SER A 233 8.66 -12.78 -16.20
N GLU A 234 7.96 -13.90 -16.06
CA GLU A 234 6.51 -13.97 -16.22
C GLU A 234 5.74 -13.28 -15.10
N ILE A 235 6.41 -13.00 -13.95
CA ILE A 235 5.75 -12.27 -12.86
C ILE A 235 5.80 -10.77 -13.10
N GLN A 236 4.68 -10.11 -12.85
CA GLN A 236 4.62 -8.65 -12.80
C GLN A 236 5.29 -8.15 -11.53
N LEU A 237 6.26 -7.23 -11.66
CA LEU A 237 6.78 -6.44 -10.57
C LEU A 237 6.22 -5.03 -10.67
N ARG A 238 5.12 -4.78 -9.97
CA ARG A 238 4.34 -3.54 -10.07
C ARG A 238 5.19 -2.28 -10.00
N ARG A 239 6.20 -2.26 -9.13
CA ARG A 239 7.14 -1.15 -9.01
C ARG A 239 7.84 -0.80 -10.33
N PHE A 240 8.34 -1.79 -11.03
CA PHE A 240 9.08 -1.59 -12.27
C PHE A 240 8.15 -1.35 -13.45
N ASP A 241 7.04 -2.09 -13.52
CA ASP A 241 6.01 -1.87 -14.55
C ASP A 241 5.50 -0.43 -14.51
N GLU A 242 5.20 0.11 -13.32
CA GLU A 242 4.71 1.47 -13.12
C GLU A 242 5.76 2.54 -13.51
N ILE A 243 7.04 2.34 -13.15
CA ILE A 243 8.12 3.23 -13.57
C ILE A 243 8.26 3.25 -15.09
N ILE A 244 8.23 2.08 -15.74
CA ILE A 244 8.29 1.95 -17.21
C ILE A 244 7.10 2.69 -17.83
N GLU A 245 5.91 2.49 -17.32
CA GLU A 245 4.70 3.13 -17.84
C GLU A 245 4.80 4.66 -17.76
N HIS A 246 5.23 5.21 -16.64
CA HIS A 246 5.46 6.66 -16.50
C HIS A 246 6.56 7.20 -17.44
N ILE A 247 7.66 6.45 -17.64
CA ILE A 247 8.73 6.85 -18.58
C ILE A 247 8.20 6.89 -20.02
N LEU A 248 7.27 6.01 -20.36
CA LEU A 248 6.65 5.93 -21.70
C LEU A 248 5.47 6.92 -21.86
N GLY A 249 5.17 7.72 -20.84
CA GLY A 249 4.11 8.73 -20.89
C GLY A 249 2.72 8.24 -20.51
N GLY A 250 2.61 7.06 -19.92
CA GLY A 250 1.40 6.54 -19.32
C GLY A 250 1.15 7.08 -17.90
N SER A 251 0.17 6.52 -17.20
CA SER A 251 -0.22 6.88 -15.83
C SER A 251 -0.05 5.70 -14.89
N GLY A 252 0.37 5.96 -13.65
CA GLY A 252 0.49 4.94 -12.62
C GLY A 252 -0.83 4.49 -12.02
N SER A 253 -0.80 3.36 -11.33
CA SER A 253 -1.93 2.79 -10.59
C SER A 253 -1.81 2.96 -9.08
N THR A 254 -0.68 3.48 -8.60
CA THR A 254 -0.38 3.69 -7.19
C THR A 254 -0.10 5.16 -6.90
N GLU A 255 0.10 5.49 -5.64
CA GLU A 255 0.50 6.82 -5.19
C GLU A 255 2.01 6.99 -4.98
N TYR A 256 2.81 6.01 -5.41
CA TYR A 256 4.26 6.04 -5.21
C TYR A 256 4.94 7.00 -6.16
N PHE A 257 4.52 7.00 -7.42
CA PHE A 257 5.12 7.79 -8.48
C PHE A 257 4.06 8.53 -9.28
N GLY A 258 4.50 9.47 -10.12
CA GLY A 258 3.59 10.27 -10.93
C GLY A 258 3.06 11.50 -10.20
N VAL A 259 2.19 12.21 -10.89
CA VAL A 259 1.56 13.45 -10.39
C VAL A 259 0.04 13.37 -10.41
N GLU A 260 -0.49 12.19 -10.60
CA GLU A 260 -1.91 11.92 -10.63
C GLU A 260 -2.52 12.16 -9.24
N PRO A 261 -3.71 12.71 -9.19
CA PRO A 261 -4.40 12.91 -7.94
C PRO A 261 -4.75 11.58 -7.25
N VAL A 262 -4.53 11.51 -5.95
CA VAL A 262 -4.83 10.33 -5.15
C VAL A 262 -6.30 10.33 -4.73
N ASN A 263 -7.05 9.33 -5.18
CA ASN A 263 -8.49 9.18 -4.97
C ASN A 263 -8.86 8.17 -3.86
N LEU A 264 -8.04 8.12 -2.82
CA LEU A 264 -8.12 7.12 -1.75
C LEU A 264 -8.32 7.80 -0.38
N VAL A 265 -9.09 7.13 0.48
CA VAL A 265 -9.27 7.47 1.89
C VAL A 265 -9.23 6.21 2.75
N THR A 266 -8.72 6.35 3.97
CA THR A 266 -8.74 5.28 4.98
C THR A 266 -9.88 5.50 5.97
N ILE A 267 -10.54 4.41 6.38
CA ILE A 267 -11.60 4.41 7.38
C ILE A 267 -11.18 3.54 8.55
N ALA A 268 -11.09 4.13 9.74
CA ALA A 268 -10.74 3.44 10.97
C ALA A 268 -11.90 2.59 11.53
N THR A 269 -11.61 1.75 12.52
CA THR A 269 -12.59 0.82 13.13
C THR A 269 -13.77 1.50 13.81
N ASP A 270 -13.66 2.78 14.16
CA ASP A 270 -14.71 3.63 14.74
C ASP A 270 -15.41 4.52 13.69
N GLY A 271 -15.14 4.31 12.41
CA GLY A 271 -15.69 5.13 11.34
C GLY A 271 -15.00 6.48 11.14
N ALA A 272 -13.92 6.79 11.84
CA ALA A 272 -13.15 7.99 11.57
C ALA A 272 -12.51 7.92 10.19
N TYR A 273 -12.60 9.02 9.43
CA TYR A 273 -11.84 9.18 8.20
C TYR A 273 -10.39 9.53 8.54
N GLU A 274 -9.48 8.83 7.93
CA GLU A 274 -8.05 9.06 8.02
C GLU A 274 -7.51 9.39 6.61
N ALA A 275 -6.37 10.07 6.53
CA ALA A 275 -5.65 10.26 5.28
C ALA A 275 -5.15 8.90 4.74
N VAL A 276 -4.01 8.82 4.09
CA VAL A 276 -3.45 7.49 3.74
C VAL A 276 -2.85 6.83 4.99
N ASP A 277 -2.86 5.49 5.01
CA ASP A 277 -2.39 4.71 6.15
C ASP A 277 -0.94 5.00 6.54
N GLN A 278 -0.03 4.94 5.57
CA GLN A 278 1.41 5.04 5.80
C GLN A 278 1.86 6.44 6.25
N ILE A 279 1.01 7.48 6.13
CA ILE A 279 1.34 8.82 6.64
C ILE A 279 1.56 8.83 8.16
N LYS A 280 1.09 7.77 8.86
CA LYS A 280 1.33 7.54 10.28
C LYS A 280 2.82 7.46 10.64
N GLY A 281 3.66 7.01 9.71
CA GLY A 281 5.11 7.01 9.85
C GLY A 281 5.75 8.40 9.82
N ALA A 282 5.02 9.47 9.44
CA ALA A 282 5.57 10.81 9.41
C ALA A 282 5.64 11.45 10.81
N PHE A 283 4.55 11.41 11.56
CA PHE A 283 4.45 11.86 12.95
C PHE A 283 3.13 11.37 13.57
N ASP A 284 3.05 11.32 14.88
CA ASP A 284 1.83 10.87 15.59
C ASP A 284 0.62 11.78 15.28
N GLY A 285 -0.47 11.18 14.78
CA GLY A 285 -1.68 11.90 14.35
C GLY A 285 -1.63 12.54 12.96
N ALA A 286 -0.61 12.23 12.15
CA ALA A 286 -0.51 12.73 10.77
C ALA A 286 -1.75 12.36 9.93
N GLU A 287 -2.31 11.19 10.16
CA GLU A 287 -3.48 10.63 9.47
C GLU A 287 -4.81 11.28 9.86
N VAL A 288 -4.89 11.93 11.03
CA VAL A 288 -6.15 12.40 11.62
C VAL A 288 -6.75 13.55 10.81
N LEU A 289 -7.99 13.39 10.34
CA LEU A 289 -8.76 14.42 9.64
C LEU A 289 -9.77 15.11 10.56
N GLY A 290 -10.10 14.54 11.73
CA GLY A 290 -11.16 15.06 12.60
C GLY A 290 -12.59 14.84 12.05
N LEU A 291 -12.72 14.03 10.99
CA LEU A 291 -13.98 13.71 10.33
C LEU A 291 -14.38 12.26 10.61
N ASN A 292 -15.69 11.97 10.64
CA ASN A 292 -16.23 10.63 10.90
C ASN A 292 -17.46 10.37 10.03
N ILE A 293 -17.66 9.12 9.61
CA ILE A 293 -18.78 8.69 8.74
C ILE A 293 -20.16 9.00 9.34
N GLU A 294 -20.28 9.08 10.67
CA GLU A 294 -21.55 9.40 11.33
C GLU A 294 -22.05 10.81 10.99
N LYS A 295 -21.13 11.76 10.82
CA LYS A 295 -21.45 13.19 10.74
C LYS A 295 -21.06 13.87 9.45
N HIS A 296 -20.12 13.27 8.68
CA HIS A 296 -19.50 13.93 7.54
C HIS A 296 -19.60 13.07 6.29
N SER A 297 -19.83 13.73 5.18
CA SER A 297 -19.85 13.13 3.84
C SER A 297 -18.42 12.93 3.30
N LEU A 298 -18.28 12.10 2.26
CA LEU A 298 -17.02 11.97 1.53
C LEU A 298 -16.64 13.26 0.79
N ASP A 299 -17.59 14.11 0.45
CA ASP A 299 -17.32 15.42 -0.15
C ASP A 299 -16.64 16.38 0.82
N GLU A 300 -16.95 16.30 2.11
CA GLU A 300 -16.22 17.05 3.15
C GLU A 300 -14.81 16.52 3.30
N VAL A 301 -14.61 15.19 3.19
CA VAL A 301 -13.29 14.56 3.21
C VAL A 301 -12.44 15.05 2.04
N ILE A 302 -12.97 15.05 0.81
CA ILE A 302 -12.27 15.55 -0.38
C ILE A 302 -11.76 16.98 -0.18
N ARG A 303 -12.58 17.86 0.45
CA ARG A 303 -12.22 19.26 0.68
C ARG A 303 -11.22 19.45 1.82
N HIS A 304 -10.92 18.42 2.62
CA HIS A 304 -10.01 18.54 3.74
C HIS A 304 -8.58 18.84 3.26
N PRO A 305 -7.86 19.83 3.87
CA PRO A 305 -6.53 20.25 3.40
C PRO A 305 -5.51 19.11 3.28
N LYS A 306 -5.48 18.17 4.21
CA LYS A 306 -4.57 17.01 4.16
C LYS A 306 -4.85 16.09 2.97
N ILE A 307 -6.10 15.97 2.54
CA ILE A 307 -6.47 15.21 1.33
C ILE A 307 -6.10 16.01 0.09
N GLN A 308 -6.42 17.31 0.05
CA GLN A 308 -6.11 18.19 -1.08
C GLN A 308 -4.61 18.24 -1.39
N GLN A 309 -3.73 18.17 -0.39
CA GLN A 309 -2.27 18.14 -0.63
C GLN A 309 -1.81 16.99 -1.53
N ARG A 310 -2.57 15.88 -1.60
CA ARG A 310 -2.29 14.71 -2.42
C ARG A 310 -3.04 14.72 -3.76
N MET A 311 -3.90 15.72 -3.99
CA MET A 311 -4.70 15.85 -5.21
C MET A 311 -4.19 16.93 -6.17
N ILE A 312 -3.31 17.84 -5.71
CA ILE A 312 -2.91 19.02 -6.47
C ILE A 312 -1.73 18.81 -7.43
N GLY A 313 -1.29 17.57 -7.62
CA GLY A 313 -0.27 17.21 -8.60
C GLY A 313 1.02 18.01 -8.43
N LEU A 314 1.50 18.63 -9.51
CA LEU A 314 2.74 19.42 -9.51
C LEU A 314 2.77 20.54 -8.45
N ASN A 315 1.63 21.09 -8.06
CA ASN A 315 1.56 22.14 -7.04
C ASN A 315 1.94 21.66 -5.63
N ALA A 316 1.96 20.34 -5.39
CA ALA A 316 2.42 19.75 -4.14
C ALA A 316 3.94 19.58 -4.07
N LEU A 317 4.67 19.85 -5.16
CA LEU A 317 6.10 19.58 -5.25
C LEU A 317 6.94 20.72 -4.68
N SER A 318 8.14 20.36 -4.20
CA SER A 318 9.20 21.31 -3.86
C SER A 318 9.82 21.91 -5.13
N GLU A 319 10.52 23.03 -5.01
CA GLU A 319 11.26 23.65 -6.13
C GLU A 319 12.24 22.66 -6.76
N LYS A 320 13.03 21.93 -5.94
CA LYS A 320 13.94 20.88 -6.43
C LYS A 320 13.22 19.84 -7.30
N CYS A 321 12.01 19.45 -6.94
CA CYS A 321 11.23 18.49 -7.72
C CYS A 321 10.64 19.10 -8.99
N LEU A 322 10.23 20.37 -8.97
CA LEU A 322 9.71 21.08 -10.15
C LEU A 322 10.78 21.24 -11.24
N ASP A 323 12.04 21.47 -10.85
CA ASP A 323 13.18 21.61 -11.78
C ASP A 323 13.76 20.27 -12.22
N CYS A 324 13.28 19.15 -11.65
CA CYS A 324 13.81 17.82 -11.92
C CYS A 324 13.37 17.30 -13.30
N ARG A 325 14.31 16.65 -14.04
CA ARG A 325 14.00 15.98 -15.32
C ARG A 325 12.97 14.86 -15.20
N HIS A 326 12.87 14.23 -14.03
CA HIS A 326 11.92 13.15 -13.73
C HIS A 326 10.66 13.63 -12.99
N ARG A 327 10.36 14.93 -12.98
CA ARG A 327 9.23 15.49 -12.20
C ARG A 327 7.89 14.84 -12.49
N LEU A 328 7.63 14.42 -13.72
CA LEU A 328 6.37 13.76 -14.12
C LEU A 328 6.38 12.27 -13.77
N THR A 329 7.50 11.61 -13.97
CA THR A 329 7.66 10.17 -13.67
C THR A 329 7.69 9.93 -12.15
N CYS A 330 8.49 10.71 -11.41
CA CYS A 330 8.70 10.56 -9.97
C CYS A 330 7.58 11.20 -9.15
N GLY A 331 7.08 12.38 -9.57
CA GLY A 331 6.10 13.15 -8.80
C GLY A 331 6.56 13.53 -7.39
N GLY A 332 7.88 13.56 -7.13
CA GLY A 332 8.49 13.80 -5.80
C GLY A 332 8.60 12.53 -4.95
N GLY A 333 8.23 11.36 -5.47
CA GLY A 333 8.22 10.08 -4.77
C GLY A 333 7.08 9.95 -3.76
N TYR A 334 7.06 8.87 -3.00
CA TYR A 334 5.99 8.56 -2.05
C TYR A 334 5.78 9.66 -1.01
N PHE A 335 4.55 10.06 -0.80
CA PHE A 335 4.21 11.25 -0.01
C PHE A 335 4.70 11.20 1.45
N PRO A 336 4.56 10.10 2.23
CA PRO A 336 5.09 10.00 3.58
C PRO A 336 6.60 10.21 3.67
N HIS A 337 7.36 9.79 2.66
CA HIS A 337 8.83 9.92 2.59
C HIS A 337 9.33 11.35 2.42
N ARG A 338 8.43 12.30 2.16
CA ARG A 338 8.76 13.72 1.95
C ARG A 338 8.77 14.53 3.24
N TYR A 339 8.27 13.99 4.34
CA TYR A 339 8.03 14.76 5.56
C TYR A 339 9.32 15.30 6.19
N SER A 340 9.31 16.59 6.56
CA SER A 340 10.20 17.21 7.53
C SER A 340 9.44 18.17 8.45
N LYS A 341 9.95 18.40 9.65
CA LYS A 341 9.36 19.39 10.58
C LYS A 341 9.40 20.80 10.02
N GLU A 342 10.42 21.13 9.26
CA GLU A 342 10.64 22.47 8.70
C GLU A 342 9.67 22.78 7.56
N ASN A 343 9.48 21.85 6.61
CA ASN A 343 8.77 22.12 5.36
C ASN A 343 7.51 21.26 5.18
N GLY A 344 7.11 20.49 6.20
CA GLY A 344 6.02 19.53 6.08
C GLY A 344 6.32 18.49 5.00
N PHE A 345 5.37 18.30 4.06
CA PHE A 345 5.52 17.37 2.93
C PHE A 345 6.04 18.04 1.65
N LYS A 346 6.44 19.32 1.71
CA LYS A 346 6.97 20.06 0.56
C LYS A 346 8.48 19.87 0.39
N ASN A 347 8.90 18.61 0.37
CA ASN A 347 10.27 18.17 0.12
C ASN A 347 10.28 17.09 -0.97
N PRO A 348 11.43 16.80 -1.60
CA PRO A 348 11.59 15.53 -2.30
C PRO A 348 11.50 14.36 -1.32
N SER A 349 11.22 13.16 -1.81
CA SER A 349 11.36 11.93 -1.02
C SER A 349 12.78 11.82 -0.44
N VAL A 350 12.90 11.24 0.75
CA VAL A 350 14.19 10.87 1.34
C VAL A 350 15.00 9.90 0.45
N TYR A 351 14.34 9.22 -0.50
CA TYR A 351 14.94 8.36 -1.53
C TYR A 351 15.22 9.09 -2.86
N CYS A 352 15.26 10.43 -2.86
CA CYS A 352 15.40 11.22 -4.09
C CYS A 352 16.62 10.80 -4.94
N GLU A 353 17.78 10.63 -4.34
CA GLU A 353 19.01 10.27 -5.06
C GLU A 353 18.95 8.81 -5.59
N ASP A 354 18.32 7.91 -4.84
CA ASP A 354 18.04 6.54 -5.28
C ASP A 354 17.14 6.50 -6.52
N TYR A 355 16.07 7.31 -6.51
CA TYR A 355 15.13 7.37 -7.63
C TYR A 355 15.73 8.04 -8.87
N LEU A 356 16.55 9.08 -8.71
CA LEU A 356 17.26 9.70 -9.83
C LEU A 356 18.12 8.65 -10.56
N MET A 357 18.89 7.88 -9.79
CA MET A 357 19.74 6.82 -10.32
C MET A 357 18.93 5.72 -11.01
N LEU A 358 17.85 5.26 -10.38
CA LEU A 358 16.98 4.20 -10.89
C LEU A 358 16.29 4.61 -12.19
N PHE A 359 15.69 5.81 -12.25
CA PHE A 359 14.96 6.27 -13.43
C PHE A 359 15.89 6.53 -14.62
N ASP A 360 17.09 7.07 -14.38
CA ASP A 360 18.11 7.22 -15.43
C ASP A 360 18.51 5.86 -15.99
N HIS A 361 18.74 4.87 -15.12
CA HIS A 361 19.11 3.52 -15.51
C HIS A 361 18.00 2.85 -16.35
N ILE A 362 16.77 2.83 -15.84
CA ILE A 362 15.63 2.23 -16.57
C ILE A 362 15.41 2.93 -17.91
N THR A 363 15.51 4.27 -17.94
CA THR A 363 15.39 5.03 -19.21
C THR A 363 16.46 4.64 -20.21
N SER A 364 17.71 4.39 -19.78
CA SER A 364 18.79 3.94 -20.64
C SER A 364 18.52 2.54 -21.20
N ARG A 365 18.12 1.61 -20.32
CA ARG A 365 17.80 0.22 -20.70
C ARG A 365 16.65 0.15 -21.72
N LEU A 366 15.60 0.94 -21.53
CA LEU A 366 14.47 1.00 -22.48
C LEU A 366 14.92 1.54 -23.85
N LYS A 367 15.82 2.52 -23.89
CA LYS A 367 16.36 3.04 -25.16
C LYS A 367 17.20 2.00 -25.89
N GLU A 368 17.96 1.18 -25.17
CA GLU A 368 18.76 0.09 -25.74
C GLU A 368 17.87 -0.99 -26.38
N GLU A 369 16.74 -1.34 -25.77
CA GLU A 369 15.78 -2.33 -26.31
C GLU A 369 15.00 -1.82 -27.53
N LEU A 370 14.86 -0.51 -27.68
CA LEU A 370 14.11 0.11 -28.79
C LEU A 370 14.96 0.40 -30.02
N ASN A 371 16.30 0.30 -29.92
CA ASN A 371 17.25 0.50 -31.02
C ASN A 371 17.73 -0.83 -31.59
#